data_c3ae6456c271e0b601f28686a1e53ba4
#
_entry.id   c3ae6456c271e0b601f28686a1e53ba4
#
_cell.length_a   1.000
_cell.length_b   1.000
_cell.length_c   1.000
_cell.angle_alpha   90.00
_cell.angle_beta   90.00
_cell.angle_gamma   90.00
#
_symmetry.space_group_name_H-M   'P 1'
#
loop_
_entity.id
_entity.type
_entity.pdbx_description
1 polymer ?
#
loop_
_entity_poly.entity_id
_entity_poly.type
_entity_poly.pdbx_seq_one_letter_code
_entity_poly.pdbx_strand_id
1 'polypeptide(L)'
;MRVVTWLDRLTDDSNLWLTAVRLEERGDLAKAITLYLEDATKCLTANSLTRAALGGSCAADCLAKGGDTENARAVYNAVARLYWESADSSIGVSVRESLWSLQEAHESFLLAGERENAETVKDLFDSLANRANPFIGDNDEFRLPSARNKIIQSATPGDGYPDVRGSSQVGMAVESFLKLYEERRPKVTKSRVATPASTEEEFDEFDATSFIGQLG
;
A
#
# COMPACT_ATOMS: atom_id res chain seq x y z
N MET A 1 0.77 -32.21 18.80
CA MET A 1 0.96 -30.99 17.97
C MET A 1 -0.18 -30.05 18.30
N ARG A 2 0.06 -28.89 18.95
CA ARG A 2 -0.96 -27.93 19.31
C ARG A 2 -1.37 -27.15 18.04
N VAL A 3 -2.64 -27.15 17.71
CA VAL A 3 -3.16 -26.35 16.60
C VAL A 3 -3.16 -24.89 17.04
N VAL A 4 -2.35 -24.03 16.40
CA VAL A 4 -2.32 -22.61 16.65
C VAL A 4 -3.62 -22.01 16.10
N THR A 5 -4.47 -21.52 16.99
CA THR A 5 -5.72 -20.88 16.59
C THR A 5 -5.48 -19.43 16.19
N TRP A 6 -6.47 -18.79 15.53
CA TRP A 6 -6.39 -17.36 15.23
C TRP A 6 -6.34 -16.50 16.51
N LEU A 7 -6.95 -16.97 17.62
CA LEU A 7 -6.86 -16.34 18.94
C LEU A 7 -5.43 -16.36 19.47
N ASP A 8 -4.71 -17.48 19.34
CA ASP A 8 -3.31 -17.56 19.74
C ASP A 8 -2.45 -16.53 18.99
N ARG A 9 -2.78 -16.28 17.70
CA ARG A 9 -2.09 -15.24 16.89
C ARG A 9 -2.43 -13.81 17.32
N LEU A 10 -3.65 -13.57 17.79
CA LEU A 10 -4.07 -12.26 18.33
C LEU A 10 -3.43 -11.95 19.69
N THR A 11 -3.10 -12.98 20.45
CA THR A 11 -2.45 -12.82 21.79
C THR A 11 -0.94 -13.00 21.74
N ASP A 12 -0.38 -13.28 20.56
CA ASP A 12 1.05 -13.48 20.36
C ASP A 12 1.78 -12.12 20.39
N ASP A 13 2.52 -11.87 21.49
CA ASP A 13 3.35 -10.67 21.65
C ASP A 13 4.50 -10.59 20.63
N SER A 14 4.80 -11.70 19.91
CA SER A 14 5.75 -11.69 18.80
C SER A 14 5.17 -11.06 17.53
N ASN A 15 3.85 -10.81 17.48
CA ASN A 15 3.21 -10.10 16.37
C ASN A 15 3.47 -8.59 16.49
N LEU A 16 4.49 -8.13 15.80
CA LEU A 16 4.93 -6.73 15.83
C LEU A 16 3.83 -5.77 15.45
N TRP A 17 3.10 -6.08 14.37
CA TRP A 17 2.03 -5.22 13.87
C TRP A 17 0.92 -5.06 14.90
N LEU A 18 0.47 -6.15 15.52
CA LEU A 18 -0.59 -6.09 16.54
C LEU A 18 -0.12 -5.36 17.80
N THR A 19 1.14 -5.53 18.20
CA THR A 19 1.74 -4.80 19.32
C THR A 19 1.83 -3.31 19.00
N ALA A 20 2.18 -2.95 17.76
CA ALA A 20 2.20 -1.56 17.31
C ALA A 20 0.80 -0.92 17.36
N VAL A 21 -0.25 -1.62 16.90
CA VAL A 21 -1.64 -1.14 17.02
C VAL A 21 -2.01 -0.81 18.47
N ARG A 22 -1.71 -1.70 19.40
CA ARG A 22 -1.99 -1.47 20.84
C ARG A 22 -1.22 -0.27 21.42
N LEU A 23 0.00 -0.03 20.94
CA LEU A 23 0.79 1.13 21.37
C LEU A 23 0.24 2.43 20.79
N GLU A 24 -0.18 2.41 19.52
CA GLU A 24 -0.85 3.55 18.88
C GLU A 24 -2.14 3.91 19.63
N GLU A 25 -2.98 2.93 19.95
CA GLU A 25 -4.21 3.14 20.74
C GLU A 25 -3.94 3.75 22.13
N ARG A 26 -2.77 3.49 22.71
CA ARG A 26 -2.32 4.08 23.98
C ARG A 26 -1.64 5.44 23.84
N GLY A 27 -1.44 5.91 22.61
CA GLY A 27 -0.74 7.14 22.30
C GLY A 27 0.80 7.05 22.34
N ASP A 28 1.38 5.85 22.47
CA ASP A 28 2.85 5.66 22.40
C ASP A 28 3.30 5.57 20.94
N LEU A 29 3.16 6.70 20.23
CA LEU A 29 3.42 6.76 18.79
C LEU A 29 4.86 6.39 18.44
N ALA A 30 5.84 6.80 19.24
CA ALA A 30 7.26 6.54 18.94
C ALA A 30 7.56 5.03 18.87
N LYS A 31 7.04 4.26 19.83
CA LYS A 31 7.19 2.81 19.81
C LYS A 31 6.32 2.15 18.72
N ALA A 32 5.10 2.65 18.51
CA ALA A 32 4.23 2.15 17.45
C ALA A 32 4.91 2.28 16.08
N ILE A 33 5.45 3.45 15.72
CA ILE A 33 6.20 3.72 14.49
C ILE A 33 7.34 2.71 14.33
N THR A 34 8.14 2.54 15.39
CA THR A 34 9.29 1.63 15.33
C THR A 34 8.86 0.19 15.00
N LEU A 35 7.81 -0.31 15.65
CA LEU A 35 7.34 -1.67 15.44
C LEU A 35 6.64 -1.86 14.08
N TYR A 36 5.86 -0.87 13.63
CA TYR A 36 5.27 -0.89 12.29
C TYR A 36 6.35 -0.94 11.21
N LEU A 37 7.42 -0.13 11.31
CA LEU A 37 8.51 -0.14 10.36
C LEU A 37 9.38 -1.40 10.45
N GLU A 38 9.54 -1.98 11.64
CA GLU A 38 10.21 -3.27 11.81
C GLU A 38 9.42 -4.40 11.14
N ASP A 39 8.08 -4.46 11.31
CA ASP A 39 7.22 -5.43 10.62
C ASP A 39 7.26 -5.20 9.11
N ALA A 40 7.16 -3.95 8.65
CA ALA A 40 7.26 -3.60 7.24
C ALA A 40 8.60 -4.03 6.63
N THR A 41 9.72 -3.82 7.34
CA THR A 41 11.06 -4.24 6.91
C THR A 41 11.16 -5.77 6.78
N LYS A 42 10.62 -6.53 7.74
CA LYS A 42 10.56 -7.99 7.68
C LYS A 42 9.71 -8.47 6.50
N CYS A 43 8.56 -7.84 6.29
CA CYS A 43 7.69 -8.14 5.16
C CYS A 43 8.35 -7.82 3.81
N LEU A 44 9.07 -6.71 3.73
CA LEU A 44 9.81 -6.30 2.53
C LEU A 44 10.94 -7.30 2.20
N THR A 45 11.67 -7.75 3.21
CA THR A 45 12.70 -8.80 3.07
C THR A 45 12.11 -10.12 2.60
N ALA A 46 10.89 -10.45 3.05
CA ALA A 46 10.14 -11.63 2.61
C ALA A 46 9.41 -11.45 1.27
N ASN A 47 9.61 -10.34 0.57
CA ASN A 47 8.94 -9.99 -0.69
C ASN A 47 7.40 -9.88 -0.58
N SER A 48 6.87 -9.60 0.60
CA SER A 48 5.44 -9.39 0.84
C SER A 48 5.11 -7.90 0.74
N LEU A 49 4.98 -7.41 -0.51
CA LEU A 49 4.90 -5.97 -0.81
C LEU A 49 3.71 -5.27 -0.18
N THR A 50 2.52 -5.85 -0.38
CA THR A 50 1.26 -5.31 0.15
C THR A 50 1.31 -5.17 1.67
N ARG A 51 1.86 -6.17 2.35
CA ARG A 51 1.96 -6.15 3.81
C ARG A 51 3.05 -5.17 4.30
N ALA A 52 4.16 -5.08 3.58
CA ALA A 52 5.18 -4.08 3.86
C ALA A 52 4.63 -2.66 3.69
N ALA A 53 3.86 -2.42 2.62
CA ALA A 53 3.19 -1.16 2.37
C ALA A 53 2.18 -0.82 3.48
N LEU A 54 1.37 -1.78 3.93
CA LEU A 54 0.41 -1.59 5.02
C LEU A 54 1.11 -1.16 6.32
N GLY A 55 2.17 -1.86 6.73
CA GLY A 55 2.96 -1.50 7.91
C GLY A 55 3.58 -0.11 7.79
N GLY A 56 4.14 0.20 6.62
CA GLY A 56 4.67 1.53 6.29
C GLY A 56 3.60 2.62 6.36
N SER A 57 2.39 2.36 5.84
CA SER A 57 1.26 3.30 5.94
C SER A 57 0.90 3.63 7.38
N CYS A 58 0.76 2.62 8.24
CA CYS A 58 0.44 2.82 9.65
C CYS A 58 1.54 3.64 10.36
N ALA A 59 2.82 3.37 10.04
CA ALA A 59 3.94 4.15 10.57
C ALA A 59 3.89 5.61 10.11
N ALA A 60 3.62 5.85 8.82
CA ALA A 60 3.51 7.20 8.26
C ALA A 60 2.34 7.99 8.87
N ASP A 61 1.21 7.33 9.13
CA ASP A 61 0.08 7.93 9.84
C ASP A 61 0.48 8.38 11.25
N CYS A 62 1.20 7.53 11.98
CA CYS A 62 1.70 7.86 13.32
C CYS A 62 2.74 8.98 13.30
N LEU A 63 3.64 9.02 12.29
CA LEU A 63 4.59 10.11 12.08
C LEU A 63 3.86 11.43 11.84
N ALA A 64 2.85 11.44 10.98
CA ALA A 64 2.05 12.63 10.69
C ALA A 64 1.31 13.13 11.94
N LYS A 65 0.65 12.23 12.68
CA LYS A 65 -0.02 12.55 13.96
C LYS A 65 0.96 13.10 14.99
N GLY A 66 2.19 12.56 15.06
CA GLY A 66 3.26 13.01 15.95
C GLY A 66 4.02 14.24 15.44
N GLY A 67 3.57 14.88 14.35
CA GLY A 67 4.14 16.12 13.83
C GLY A 67 5.37 15.98 12.93
N ASP A 68 5.87 14.76 12.72
CA ASP A 68 7.01 14.49 11.84
C ASP A 68 6.56 14.31 10.38
N THR A 69 6.12 15.43 9.79
CA THR A 69 5.53 15.44 8.44
C THR A 69 6.56 15.16 7.34
N GLU A 70 7.83 15.47 7.56
CA GLU A 70 8.89 15.21 6.59
C GLU A 70 9.12 13.70 6.44
N ASN A 71 9.37 13.00 7.54
CA ASN A 71 9.52 11.56 7.54
C ASN A 71 8.23 10.85 7.12
N ALA A 72 7.06 11.35 7.51
CA ALA A 72 5.78 10.82 7.05
C ALA A 72 5.67 10.83 5.53
N ARG A 73 5.98 11.94 4.87
CA ARG A 73 5.95 12.06 3.40
C ARG A 73 6.94 11.12 2.73
N ALA A 74 8.16 10.99 3.26
CA ALA A 74 9.15 10.07 2.73
C ALA A 74 8.67 8.62 2.79
N VAL A 75 8.08 8.21 3.91
CA VAL A 75 7.53 6.86 4.08
C VAL A 75 6.31 6.65 3.19
N TYR A 76 5.37 7.62 3.09
CA TYR A 76 4.23 7.51 2.17
C TYR A 76 4.67 7.36 0.71
N ASN A 77 5.72 8.05 0.27
CA ASN A 77 6.24 7.89 -1.09
C ASN A 77 6.77 6.47 -1.33
N ALA A 78 7.52 5.90 -0.39
CA ALA A 78 7.98 4.52 -0.48
C ALA A 78 6.80 3.53 -0.49
N VAL A 79 5.82 3.73 0.38
CA VAL A 79 4.59 2.93 0.47
C VAL A 79 3.79 2.97 -0.83
N ALA A 80 3.60 4.15 -1.41
CA ALA A 80 2.89 4.32 -2.68
C ALA A 80 3.52 3.47 -3.78
N ARG A 81 4.83 3.47 -3.87
CA ARG A 81 5.56 2.68 -4.86
C ARG A 81 5.48 1.18 -4.60
N LEU A 82 5.46 0.75 -3.33
CA LEU A 82 5.27 -0.66 -2.98
C LEU A 82 3.87 -1.16 -3.37
N TYR A 83 2.83 -0.34 -3.14
CA TYR A 83 1.49 -0.67 -3.61
C TYR A 83 1.41 -0.70 -5.13
N TRP A 84 2.04 0.24 -5.82
CA TRP A 84 2.08 0.22 -7.30
C TRP A 84 2.78 -1.03 -7.81
N GLU A 85 3.95 -1.40 -7.28
CA GLU A 85 4.66 -2.64 -7.63
C GLU A 85 3.81 -3.90 -7.33
N SER A 86 3.06 -3.88 -6.22
CA SER A 86 2.10 -4.94 -5.89
C SER A 86 0.98 -5.04 -6.93
N ALA A 87 0.45 -3.90 -7.39
CA ALA A 87 -0.56 -3.85 -8.43
C ALA A 87 -0.04 -4.47 -9.73
N ASP A 88 1.14 -4.07 -10.19
CA ASP A 88 1.75 -4.59 -11.41
C ASP A 88 1.95 -6.12 -11.35
N SER A 89 2.35 -6.63 -10.19
CA SER A 89 2.55 -8.07 -10.01
C SER A 89 1.24 -8.86 -9.94
N SER A 90 0.12 -8.22 -9.62
CA SER A 90 -1.19 -8.85 -9.44
C SER A 90 -2.07 -8.79 -10.68
N ILE A 91 -1.77 -7.96 -11.68
CA ILE A 91 -2.62 -7.74 -12.88
C ILE A 91 -3.01 -9.04 -13.57
N GLY A 92 -2.07 -9.97 -13.72
CA GLY A 92 -2.31 -11.27 -14.37
C GLY A 92 -3.00 -12.33 -13.49
N VAL A 93 -3.18 -12.03 -12.19
CA VAL A 93 -3.69 -13.00 -11.21
C VAL A 93 -5.04 -12.55 -10.64
N SER A 94 -5.14 -11.30 -10.25
CA SER A 94 -6.34 -10.72 -9.60
C SER A 94 -6.46 -9.24 -9.91
N VAL A 95 -7.32 -8.92 -10.88
CA VAL A 95 -7.62 -7.52 -11.23
C VAL A 95 -8.15 -6.74 -10.03
N ARG A 96 -8.97 -7.36 -9.18
CA ARG A 96 -9.50 -6.73 -7.98
C ARG A 96 -8.40 -6.31 -7.01
N GLU A 97 -7.40 -7.17 -6.81
CA GLU A 97 -6.25 -6.87 -5.95
C GLU A 97 -5.39 -5.76 -6.56
N SER A 98 -5.19 -5.78 -7.88
CA SER A 98 -4.47 -4.72 -8.58
C SER A 98 -5.18 -3.37 -8.46
N LEU A 99 -6.49 -3.32 -8.67
CA LEU A 99 -7.28 -2.09 -8.52
C LEU A 99 -7.22 -1.56 -7.09
N TRP A 100 -7.34 -2.42 -6.09
CA TRP A 100 -7.21 -2.03 -4.69
C TRP A 100 -5.81 -1.46 -4.41
N SER A 101 -4.75 -2.13 -4.88
CA SER A 101 -3.37 -1.67 -4.67
C SER A 101 -3.10 -0.33 -5.39
N LEU A 102 -3.64 -0.12 -6.59
CA LEU A 102 -3.54 1.18 -7.28
C LEU A 102 -4.24 2.29 -6.50
N GLN A 103 -5.39 2.01 -5.90
CA GLN A 103 -6.09 2.99 -5.08
C GLN A 103 -5.28 3.39 -3.83
N GLU A 104 -4.69 2.41 -3.13
CA GLU A 104 -3.83 2.67 -1.98
C GLU A 104 -2.54 3.42 -2.39
N ALA A 105 -1.99 3.10 -3.57
CA ALA A 105 -0.84 3.82 -4.11
C ALA A 105 -1.18 5.30 -4.39
N HIS A 106 -2.31 5.56 -5.05
CA HIS A 106 -2.78 6.91 -5.33
C HIS A 106 -2.94 7.73 -4.05
N GLU A 107 -3.63 7.19 -3.05
CA GLU A 107 -3.84 7.85 -1.78
C GLU A 107 -2.52 8.17 -1.07
N SER A 108 -1.60 7.21 -1.07
CA SER A 108 -0.28 7.38 -0.47
C SER A 108 0.57 8.44 -1.19
N PHE A 109 0.51 8.52 -2.54
CA PHE A 109 1.17 9.60 -3.30
C PHE A 109 0.59 10.96 -2.97
N LEU A 110 -0.72 11.09 -2.81
CA LEU A 110 -1.35 12.36 -2.38
C LEU A 110 -0.85 12.78 -1.00
N LEU A 111 -0.74 11.85 -0.04
CA LEU A 111 -0.20 12.10 1.29
C LEU A 111 1.29 12.47 1.27
N ALA A 112 2.05 11.90 0.35
CA ALA A 112 3.45 12.26 0.12
C ALA A 112 3.60 13.66 -0.52
N GLY A 113 2.55 14.19 -1.15
CA GLY A 113 2.59 15.42 -1.93
C GLY A 113 2.99 15.22 -3.39
N GLU A 114 3.06 13.98 -3.85
CA GLU A 114 3.50 13.55 -5.19
C GLU A 114 2.31 13.49 -6.17
N ARG A 115 1.74 14.65 -6.51
CA ARG A 115 0.50 14.76 -7.31
C ARG A 115 0.63 14.15 -8.70
N GLU A 116 1.74 14.34 -9.38
CA GLU A 116 1.98 13.81 -10.73
C GLU A 116 1.96 12.27 -10.74
N ASN A 117 2.61 11.65 -9.74
CA ASN A 117 2.58 10.21 -9.58
C ASN A 117 1.17 9.72 -9.22
N ALA A 118 0.44 10.46 -8.40
CA ALA A 118 -0.95 10.12 -8.05
C ALA A 118 -1.85 10.13 -9.29
N GLU A 119 -1.78 11.15 -10.16
CA GLU A 119 -2.55 11.18 -11.41
C GLU A 119 -2.18 10.03 -12.34
N THR A 120 -0.89 9.70 -12.46
CA THR A 120 -0.43 8.57 -13.27
C THR A 120 -1.05 7.24 -12.80
N VAL A 121 -1.08 7.01 -11.49
CA VAL A 121 -1.68 5.81 -10.90
C VAL A 121 -3.19 5.78 -11.10
N LYS A 122 -3.86 6.95 -11.03
CA LYS A 122 -5.28 7.07 -11.30
C LYS A 122 -5.61 6.69 -12.74
N ASP A 123 -4.85 7.19 -13.71
CA ASP A 123 -5.03 6.84 -15.12
C ASP A 123 -4.85 5.33 -15.37
N LEU A 124 -3.90 4.70 -14.67
CA LEU A 124 -3.73 3.24 -14.71
C LEU A 124 -4.92 2.51 -14.12
N PHE A 125 -5.44 2.98 -12.99
CA PHE A 125 -6.64 2.43 -12.36
C PHE A 125 -7.83 2.50 -13.32
N ASP A 126 -8.12 3.67 -13.89
CA ASP A 126 -9.24 3.89 -14.80
C ASP A 126 -9.10 3.00 -16.05
N SER A 127 -7.89 2.91 -16.63
CA SER A 127 -7.61 2.03 -17.75
C SER A 127 -7.82 0.55 -17.44
N LEU A 128 -7.41 0.09 -16.26
CA LEU A 128 -7.56 -1.30 -15.83
C LEU A 128 -9.03 -1.62 -15.51
N ALA A 129 -9.73 -0.73 -14.82
CA ALA A 129 -11.14 -0.89 -14.48
C ALA A 129 -12.01 -0.99 -15.75
N ASN A 130 -11.77 -0.11 -16.72
CA ASN A 130 -12.50 -0.11 -17.99
C ASN A 130 -12.28 -1.39 -18.81
N ARG A 131 -11.07 -1.96 -18.78
CA ARG A 131 -10.78 -3.22 -19.48
C ARG A 131 -11.37 -4.44 -18.76
N ALA A 132 -11.36 -4.44 -17.45
CA ALA A 132 -11.79 -5.58 -16.66
C ALA A 132 -13.32 -5.76 -16.67
N ASN A 133 -14.08 -4.70 -16.76
CA ASN A 133 -15.53 -4.76 -16.80
C ASN A 133 -16.16 -3.54 -17.47
N PRO A 134 -16.34 -3.58 -18.81
CA PRO A 134 -16.98 -2.50 -19.55
C PRO A 134 -18.46 -2.29 -19.16
N PHE A 135 -19.05 -3.20 -18.34
CA PHE A 135 -20.43 -3.14 -17.86
C PHE A 135 -20.56 -2.76 -16.38
N ILE A 136 -19.46 -2.69 -15.63
CA ILE A 136 -19.46 -2.02 -14.31
C ILE A 136 -19.51 -0.52 -14.63
N GLY A 137 -20.72 -0.05 -14.93
CA GLY A 137 -20.96 1.38 -15.08
C GLY A 137 -20.58 2.10 -13.80
N ASP A 138 -20.31 3.36 -13.92
CA ASP A 138 -20.14 4.52 -13.03
C ASP A 138 -20.03 4.32 -11.48
N ASN A 139 -20.15 3.09 -10.96
CA ASN A 139 -20.17 2.80 -9.53
C ASN A 139 -18.82 2.41 -8.94
N ASP A 140 -17.80 2.13 -9.76
CA ASP A 140 -16.40 2.04 -9.32
C ASP A 140 -15.72 3.41 -9.48
N GLU A 141 -16.40 4.46 -9.04
CA GLU A 141 -15.75 5.74 -8.85
C GLU A 141 -14.50 5.53 -8.02
N PHE A 142 -13.40 6.00 -8.57
CA PHE A 142 -12.15 6.16 -7.82
C PHE A 142 -12.51 6.85 -6.52
N ARG A 143 -12.42 6.13 -5.41
CA ARG A 143 -12.93 6.62 -4.13
C ARG A 143 -12.26 7.95 -3.84
N LEU A 144 -13.07 8.97 -3.57
CA LEU A 144 -12.56 10.22 -3.03
C LEU A 144 -11.64 9.93 -1.84
N PRO A 145 -10.58 10.74 -1.63
CA PRO A 145 -9.65 10.56 -0.52
C PRO A 145 -10.38 10.13 0.72
N SER A 146 -9.95 9.03 1.29
CA SER A 146 -10.66 8.39 2.41
C SER A 146 -10.81 9.37 3.59
N ALA A 147 -11.70 9.06 4.50
CA ALA A 147 -11.83 9.81 5.75
C ALA A 147 -10.48 9.86 6.51
N ARG A 148 -9.63 8.83 6.35
CA ARG A 148 -8.26 8.76 6.83
C ARG A 148 -7.40 9.92 6.31
N ASN A 149 -7.42 10.18 5.01
CA ASN A 149 -6.70 11.30 4.39
C ASN A 149 -7.14 12.63 4.97
N LYS A 150 -8.44 12.83 5.15
CA LYS A 150 -8.97 14.07 5.74
C LYS A 150 -8.54 14.25 7.18
N ILE A 151 -8.55 13.18 7.98
CA ILE A 151 -8.12 13.21 9.39
C ILE A 151 -6.63 13.53 9.46
N ILE A 152 -5.79 12.88 8.64
CA ILE A 152 -4.34 13.12 8.67
C ILE A 152 -3.99 14.52 8.17
N GLN A 153 -4.64 15.00 7.12
CA GLN A 153 -4.40 16.35 6.60
C GLN A 153 -4.92 17.44 7.53
N SER A 154 -5.93 17.17 8.34
CA SER A 154 -6.48 18.09 9.33
C SER A 154 -5.86 17.96 10.71
N ALA A 155 -5.08 16.90 10.97
CA ALA A 155 -4.38 16.73 12.23
C ALA A 155 -3.36 17.86 12.42
N THR A 156 -3.63 18.73 13.37
CA THR A 156 -2.67 19.76 13.78
C THR A 156 -1.67 19.09 14.73
N PRO A 157 -0.35 19.21 14.48
CA PRO A 157 0.64 18.73 15.44
C PRO A 157 0.34 19.31 16.83
N GLY A 158 0.10 18.44 17.81
CA GLY A 158 -0.22 18.86 19.18
C GLY A 158 -1.65 18.58 19.65
N ASP A 159 -2.56 18.11 18.77
CA ASP A 159 -3.93 17.75 19.17
C ASP A 159 -3.98 16.43 19.96
N GLY A 160 -3.32 16.40 21.13
CA GLY A 160 -3.36 15.27 22.06
C GLY A 160 -2.35 14.16 21.79
N TYR A 161 -1.55 14.25 20.73
CA TYR A 161 -0.50 13.27 20.43
C TYR A 161 0.88 13.79 20.83
N PRO A 162 1.76 12.93 21.39
CA PRO A 162 3.12 13.30 21.73
C PRO A 162 3.93 13.61 20.47
N ASP A 163 4.75 14.65 20.52
CA ASP A 163 5.70 14.99 19.45
C ASP A 163 6.75 13.88 19.29
N VAL A 164 6.90 13.35 18.09
CA VAL A 164 7.89 12.30 17.78
C VAL A 164 9.12 12.83 17.05
N ARG A 165 9.14 14.13 16.70
CA ARG A 165 10.27 14.79 16.04
C ARG A 165 11.51 14.74 16.93
N GLY A 166 12.64 14.43 16.32
CA GLY A 166 13.90 14.33 17.05
C GLY A 166 14.09 13.06 17.90
N SER A 167 13.14 12.12 17.87
CA SER A 167 13.35 10.80 18.44
C SER A 167 14.37 10.02 17.61
N SER A 168 15.53 9.74 18.20
CA SER A 168 16.59 8.98 17.52
C SER A 168 16.13 7.57 17.13
N GLN A 169 15.28 6.95 17.94
CA GLN A 169 14.74 5.62 17.65
C GLN A 169 13.83 5.64 16.43
N VAL A 170 12.95 6.63 16.34
CA VAL A 170 12.07 6.82 15.18
C VAL A 170 12.90 7.11 13.91
N GLY A 171 13.86 8.04 14.01
CA GLY A 171 14.74 8.37 12.89
C GLY A 171 15.49 7.16 12.33
N MET A 172 16.10 6.35 13.21
CA MET A 172 16.79 5.12 12.79
C MET A 172 15.85 4.10 12.14
N ALA A 173 14.64 3.95 12.64
CA ALA A 173 13.66 3.01 12.06
C ALA A 173 13.23 3.47 10.66
N VAL A 174 12.95 4.76 10.49
CA VAL A 174 12.61 5.35 9.17
C VAL A 174 13.77 5.19 8.20
N GLU A 175 14.99 5.57 8.59
CA GLU A 175 16.18 5.42 7.75
C GLU A 175 16.41 3.97 7.31
N SER A 176 16.28 3.02 8.26
CA SER A 176 16.46 1.60 7.97
C SER A 176 15.45 1.08 6.96
N PHE A 177 14.19 1.45 7.10
CA PHE A 177 13.12 1.08 6.17
C PHE A 177 13.35 1.67 4.78
N LEU A 178 13.60 2.98 4.69
CA LEU A 178 13.82 3.67 3.42
C LEU A 178 15.07 3.16 2.71
N LYS A 179 16.15 2.89 3.44
CA LYS A 179 17.38 2.31 2.89
C LYS A 179 17.12 0.94 2.28
N LEU A 180 16.45 0.04 3.00
CA LEU A 180 16.12 -1.28 2.49
C LEU A 180 15.21 -1.20 1.25
N TYR A 181 14.24 -0.30 1.28
CA TYR A 181 13.38 -0.04 0.12
C TYR A 181 14.19 0.40 -1.11
N GLU A 182 15.11 1.36 -0.96
CA GLU A 182 15.97 1.84 -2.06
C GLU A 182 16.95 0.77 -2.56
N GLU A 183 17.52 -0.03 -1.68
CA GLU A 183 18.42 -1.14 -2.05
C GLU A 183 17.69 -2.22 -2.86
N ARG A 184 16.42 -2.46 -2.55
CA ARG A 184 15.58 -3.42 -3.25
C ARG A 184 15.10 -2.89 -4.61
N ARG A 185 14.97 -1.59 -4.76
CA ARG A 185 14.45 -0.97 -5.97
C ARG A 185 15.34 -1.39 -7.16
N PRO A 186 14.77 -2.02 -8.21
CA PRO A 186 15.55 -2.36 -9.39
C PRO A 186 16.17 -1.06 -9.90
N LYS A 187 17.50 -1.05 -10.04
CA LYS A 187 18.20 0.08 -10.68
C LYS A 187 17.61 0.17 -12.07
N VAL A 188 16.72 1.13 -12.29
CA VAL A 188 16.12 1.38 -13.59
C VAL A 188 17.26 1.78 -14.50
N THR A 189 17.86 0.78 -15.16
CA THR A 189 18.58 1.01 -16.40
C THR A 189 17.53 1.60 -17.35
N LYS A 190 17.77 2.84 -17.79
CA LYS A 190 16.95 3.56 -18.78
C LYS A 190 16.81 2.73 -20.05
N SER A 191 15.94 1.73 -20.05
CA SER A 191 15.60 0.96 -21.23
C SER A 191 14.38 0.11 -20.92
N ARG A 192 13.22 0.68 -21.17
CA ARG A 192 12.03 0.06 -21.73
C ARG A 192 10.82 0.99 -21.52
N VAL A 193 10.84 2.13 -22.24
CA VAL A 193 9.57 2.56 -22.83
C VAL A 193 9.39 1.63 -24.03
N ALA A 194 8.88 0.45 -23.82
CA ALA A 194 8.28 -0.34 -24.87
C ALA A 194 6.90 0.27 -25.07
N THR A 195 6.78 1.13 -26.08
CA THR A 195 5.51 1.41 -26.75
C THR A 195 4.81 0.06 -26.94
N PRO A 196 3.58 -0.15 -26.46
CA PRO A 196 2.86 -1.36 -26.76
C PRO A 196 2.68 -1.39 -28.28
N ALA A 197 3.40 -2.31 -28.94
CA ALA A 197 3.12 -2.66 -30.32
C ALA A 197 1.66 -3.09 -30.33
N SER A 198 0.89 -2.42 -31.22
CA SER A 198 -0.45 -2.82 -31.61
C SER A 198 -0.36 -4.21 -32.25
N THR A 199 -0.44 -5.24 -31.46
CA THR A 199 -0.76 -6.59 -31.90
C THR A 199 -2.26 -6.71 -31.72
N GLU A 200 -3.00 -6.51 -32.81
CA GLU A 200 -4.33 -7.09 -33.02
C GLU A 200 -4.14 -8.62 -32.97
N GLU A 201 -4.09 -9.24 -31.82
CA GLU A 201 -4.33 -10.65 -31.66
C GLU A 201 -5.83 -10.84 -31.54
N GLU A 202 -6.40 -11.40 -32.63
CA GLU A 202 -7.74 -11.97 -32.71
C GLU A 202 -7.99 -12.79 -31.45
N PHE A 203 -8.83 -12.28 -30.56
CA PHE A 203 -9.42 -13.09 -29.50
C PHE A 203 -10.40 -14.04 -30.17
N ASP A 204 -10.04 -15.34 -30.23
CA ASP A 204 -10.97 -16.40 -30.54
C ASP A 204 -12.22 -16.26 -29.67
N GLU A 205 -13.34 -16.11 -30.30
CA GLU A 205 -14.68 -16.01 -29.76
C GLU A 205 -14.90 -17.25 -28.85
N PHE A 206 -14.86 -17.03 -27.52
CA PHE A 206 -15.14 -18.08 -26.54
C PHE A 206 -16.63 -18.46 -26.69
N ASP A 207 -16.88 -19.55 -27.41
CA ASP A 207 -18.22 -20.09 -27.65
C ASP A 207 -18.84 -20.58 -26.32
N ALA A 208 -19.62 -19.71 -25.70
CA ALA A 208 -20.35 -19.97 -24.45
C ALA A 208 -21.49 -20.99 -24.63
N THR A 209 -21.76 -21.52 -25.82
CA THR A 209 -22.89 -22.42 -26.07
C THR A 209 -22.58 -23.89 -25.81
N SER A 210 -21.30 -24.27 -25.57
CA SER A 210 -20.94 -25.68 -25.33
C SER A 210 -21.17 -26.17 -23.91
N PHE A 211 -21.55 -25.30 -22.95
CA PHE A 211 -21.63 -25.67 -21.51
C PHE A 211 -23.06 -26.02 -21.02
N ILE A 212 -24.08 -25.88 -21.85
CA ILE A 212 -25.49 -26.15 -21.46
C ILE A 212 -25.96 -27.57 -21.78
N GLY A 213 -25.11 -28.40 -22.39
CA GLY A 213 -25.50 -29.74 -22.90
C GLY A 213 -25.26 -30.95 -21.99
N GLN A 214 -24.77 -30.79 -20.75
CA GLN A 214 -24.40 -31.93 -19.88
C GLN A 214 -25.07 -31.97 -18.50
N LEU A 215 -26.27 -31.42 -18.35
CA LEU A 215 -27.15 -31.69 -17.19
C LEU A 215 -28.53 -32.08 -17.70
N GLY A 216 -28.62 -33.31 -18.15
CA GLY A 216 -29.82 -34.04 -18.46
C GLY A 216 -29.73 -35.44 -17.85
#